data_60f2040ff9f02fa712574c23ae1c02d4
#
_entry.id   60f2040ff9f02fa712574c23ae1c02d4
#
_cell.length_a   1.000
_cell.length_b   1.000
_cell.length_c   1.000
_cell.angle_alpha   90.00
_cell.angle_beta   90.00
_cell.angle_gamma   90.00
#
_symmetry.space_group_name_H-M   'P 1'
#
loop_
_entity.id
_entity.type
_entity.pdbx_description
1 polymer ?
#
loop_
_entity_poly.entity_id
_entity_poly.type
_entity_poly.pdbx_seq_one_letter_code
_entity_poly.pdbx_strand_id
1 'polypeptide(L)'
;MAIEMTVPSISWMARKIPEGQTDYDWIPESSSDLFDGKRVVLFALPGAFTPTCSSTHLPGYETKYEDILEQDVDEVYCLSVNDSFVMNAWFSSLGIENVKPIADGNGHFTRHMGMLVKKEAVDFGYRSQRYSMVIDNGRVEMIFVEDLSYFI
;
A
#
# COMPACT_ATOMS: atom_id res chain seq x y z
N MET A 1 2.40 -29.31 7.18
CA MET A 1 2.43 -28.18 8.09
C MET A 1 2.30 -26.88 7.29
N ALA A 2 1.32 -26.08 7.60
CA ALA A 2 1.16 -24.79 6.93
C ALA A 2 2.21 -23.80 7.45
N ILE A 3 2.86 -23.07 6.54
CA ILE A 3 3.78 -22.00 6.91
C ILE A 3 2.95 -20.73 7.05
N GLU A 4 2.99 -20.14 8.23
CA GLU A 4 2.34 -18.84 8.46
C GLU A 4 3.22 -17.72 7.92
N MET A 5 2.63 -16.86 7.09
CA MET A 5 3.28 -15.66 6.61
C MET A 5 2.84 -14.48 7.46
N THR A 6 3.80 -13.74 7.99
CA THR A 6 3.56 -12.50 8.72
C THR A 6 4.08 -11.32 7.91
N VAL A 7 3.49 -10.15 8.12
CA VAL A 7 4.02 -8.93 7.49
C VAL A 7 5.39 -8.60 8.08
N PRO A 8 6.28 -8.00 7.28
CA PRO A 8 7.59 -7.60 7.80
C PRO A 8 7.45 -6.51 8.87
N SER A 9 8.32 -6.56 9.87
CA SER A 9 8.40 -5.56 10.94
C SER A 9 9.29 -4.41 10.48
N ILE A 10 8.68 -3.39 9.90
CA ILE A 10 9.37 -2.26 9.25
C ILE A 10 8.83 -0.95 9.81
N SER A 11 9.72 0.05 9.92
CA SER A 11 9.38 1.42 10.31
C SER A 11 9.73 2.36 9.16
N TRP A 12 8.96 3.42 9.03
CA TRP A 12 9.19 4.47 8.03
C TRP A 12 8.71 5.81 8.54
N MET A 13 9.05 6.88 7.81
CA MET A 13 8.54 8.21 8.08
C MET A 13 7.41 8.51 7.11
N ALA A 14 6.22 8.75 7.64
CA ALA A 14 5.06 9.14 6.85
C ALA A 14 4.88 10.65 6.90
N ARG A 15 4.53 11.25 5.77
CA ARG A 15 4.18 12.67 5.72
C ARG A 15 2.68 12.81 5.58
N LYS A 16 2.03 13.23 6.64
CA LYS A 16 0.57 13.34 6.69
C LYS A 16 0.13 14.44 7.63
N ILE A 17 -1.15 14.77 7.60
CA ILE A 17 -1.74 15.75 8.52
C ILE A 17 -2.09 15.02 9.80
N PRO A 18 -1.44 15.32 10.94
CA PRO A 18 -1.78 14.68 12.21
C PRO A 18 -3.20 15.01 12.65
N GLU A 19 -3.79 14.12 13.42
CA GLU A 19 -5.14 14.33 13.96
C GLU A 19 -5.23 15.63 14.74
N GLY A 20 -6.25 16.44 14.43
CA GLY A 20 -6.47 17.72 15.08
C GLY A 20 -5.59 18.87 14.57
N GLN A 21 -4.76 18.62 13.56
CA GLN A 21 -3.92 19.64 12.93
C GLN A 21 -4.37 19.93 11.51
N THR A 22 -3.82 20.99 10.91
CA THR A 22 -4.17 21.42 9.56
C THR A 22 -3.01 21.33 8.58
N ASP A 23 -1.78 21.18 9.08
CA ASP A 23 -0.57 21.14 8.27
C ASP A 23 0.05 19.74 8.22
N TYR A 24 0.74 19.43 7.12
CA TYR A 24 1.51 18.21 7.01
C TYR A 24 2.71 18.21 7.93
N ASP A 25 3.03 17.05 8.48
CA ASP A 25 4.21 16.83 9.30
C ASP A 25 4.77 15.43 9.06
N TRP A 26 6.03 15.22 9.44
CA TRP A 26 6.65 13.90 9.42
C TRP A 26 6.27 13.13 10.68
N ILE A 27 5.70 11.95 10.51
CA ILE A 27 5.25 11.10 11.61
C ILE A 27 5.90 9.73 11.46
N PRO A 28 6.60 9.24 12.50
CA PRO A 28 7.10 7.87 12.47
C PRO A 28 5.92 6.89 12.49
N GLU A 29 6.00 5.89 11.63
CA GLU A 29 4.97 4.88 11.44
C GLU A 29 5.63 3.52 11.29
N SER A 30 4.95 2.46 11.72
CA SER A 30 5.49 1.10 11.63
C SER A 30 4.40 0.11 11.25
N SER A 31 4.84 -1.09 10.86
CA SER A 31 3.93 -2.22 10.63
C SER A 31 3.04 -2.46 11.84
N SER A 32 3.62 -2.40 13.04
CA SER A 32 2.90 -2.57 14.30
C SER A 32 1.75 -1.58 14.45
N ASP A 33 2.01 -0.30 14.13
CA ASP A 33 1.01 0.76 14.22
C ASP A 33 -0.19 0.51 13.32
N LEU A 34 0.05 -0.05 12.13
CA LEU A 34 -1.01 -0.24 11.13
C LEU A 34 -1.73 -1.57 11.26
N PHE A 35 -1.06 -2.62 11.72
CA PHE A 35 -1.55 -3.99 11.58
C PHE A 35 -1.86 -4.70 12.90
N ASP A 36 -1.22 -4.33 14.01
CA ASP A 36 -1.43 -5.03 15.29
C ASP A 36 -2.86 -4.86 15.78
N GLY A 37 -3.52 -5.98 16.07
CA GLY A 37 -4.88 -5.99 16.58
C GLY A 37 -5.94 -5.57 15.57
N LYS A 38 -5.57 -5.49 14.27
CA LYS A 38 -6.47 -5.02 13.22
C LYS A 38 -6.53 -6.02 12.07
N ARG A 39 -7.66 -6.02 11.39
CA ARG A 39 -7.83 -6.74 10.14
C ARG A 39 -7.87 -5.72 9.02
N VAL A 40 -6.89 -5.79 8.12
CA VAL A 40 -6.74 -4.79 7.06
C VAL A 40 -6.60 -5.44 5.68
N VAL A 41 -7.01 -4.69 4.67
CA VAL A 41 -6.72 -5.01 3.28
C VAL A 41 -5.59 -4.09 2.83
N LEU A 42 -4.54 -4.68 2.26
CA LEU A 42 -3.44 -3.93 1.65
C LEU A 42 -3.32 -4.35 0.21
N PHE A 43 -3.30 -3.38 -0.69
CA PHE A 43 -2.96 -3.64 -2.07
C PHE A 43 -1.76 -2.80 -2.48
N ALA A 44 -0.87 -3.42 -3.26
CA ALA A 44 0.36 -2.79 -3.72
C ALA A 44 0.37 -2.75 -5.24
N LEU A 45 1.08 -1.78 -5.78
CA LEU A 45 1.10 -1.53 -7.21
C LEU A 45 2.44 -0.93 -7.65
N PRO A 46 2.78 -1.01 -8.95
CA PRO A 46 4.09 -0.59 -9.44
C PRO A 46 4.39 0.91 -9.33
N GLY A 47 3.39 1.77 -9.26
CA GLY A 47 3.71 3.18 -9.11
C GLY A 47 2.54 4.13 -9.19
N ALA A 48 2.63 5.19 -8.39
CA ALA A 48 1.74 6.34 -8.49
C ALA A 48 1.83 6.95 -9.89
N PHE A 49 0.71 7.48 -10.36
CA PHE A 49 0.59 8.15 -11.68
C PHE A 49 0.81 7.23 -12.89
N THR A 50 0.99 5.92 -12.69
CA THR A 50 1.04 4.99 -13.82
C THR A 50 -0.37 4.66 -14.30
N PRO A 51 -0.57 4.30 -15.60
CA PRO A 51 -1.92 4.24 -16.17
C PRO A 51 -2.92 3.33 -15.46
N THR A 52 -2.62 2.05 -15.29
CA THR A 52 -3.55 1.09 -14.67
C THR A 52 -3.78 1.40 -13.19
N CYS A 53 -2.73 1.82 -12.48
CA CYS A 53 -2.83 2.16 -11.06
C CYS A 53 -3.75 3.36 -10.85
N SER A 54 -3.71 4.34 -11.76
CA SER A 54 -4.47 5.59 -11.66
C SER A 54 -5.89 5.47 -12.22
N SER A 55 -6.09 4.66 -13.27
CA SER A 55 -7.39 4.60 -13.96
C SER A 55 -8.36 3.61 -13.33
N THR A 56 -7.87 2.51 -12.77
CA THR A 56 -8.72 1.40 -12.28
C THR A 56 -8.39 0.93 -10.88
N HIS A 57 -7.11 0.76 -10.56
CA HIS A 57 -6.73 0.03 -9.35
C HIS A 57 -7.10 0.79 -8.08
N LEU A 58 -6.50 1.95 -7.87
CA LEU A 58 -6.80 2.76 -6.67
C LEU A 58 -8.25 3.26 -6.66
N PRO A 59 -8.80 3.82 -7.75
CA PRO A 59 -10.20 4.24 -7.74
C PRO A 59 -11.18 3.11 -7.48
N GLY A 60 -10.88 1.90 -7.93
CA GLY A 60 -11.72 0.73 -7.67
C GLY A 60 -11.83 0.39 -6.19
N TYR A 61 -10.71 0.44 -5.46
CA TYR A 61 -10.73 0.22 -4.01
C TYR A 61 -11.43 1.36 -3.27
N GLU A 62 -11.24 2.59 -3.71
CA GLU A 62 -11.93 3.73 -3.11
C GLU A 62 -13.45 3.61 -3.26
N THR A 63 -13.94 3.24 -4.44
CA THR A 63 -15.36 3.04 -4.70
C THR A 63 -15.96 1.93 -3.82
N LYS A 64 -15.19 0.89 -3.54
CA LYS A 64 -15.64 -0.26 -2.75
C LYS A 64 -15.26 -0.20 -1.29
N TYR A 65 -14.71 0.91 -0.84
CA TYR A 65 -14.18 1.05 0.52
C TYR A 65 -15.20 0.63 1.59
N GLU A 66 -16.41 1.17 1.54
CA GLU A 66 -17.45 0.85 2.53
C GLU A 66 -17.83 -0.63 2.49
N ASP A 67 -17.96 -1.21 1.29
CA ASP A 67 -18.28 -2.63 1.14
C ASP A 67 -17.18 -3.52 1.74
N ILE A 68 -15.92 -3.12 1.59
CA ILE A 68 -14.78 -3.84 2.16
C ILE A 68 -14.84 -3.79 3.69
N LEU A 69 -15.10 -2.62 4.27
CA LEU A 69 -15.18 -2.49 5.73
C LEU A 69 -16.33 -3.34 6.31
N GLU A 70 -17.41 -3.55 5.56
CA GLU A 70 -18.52 -4.41 5.98
C GLU A 70 -18.12 -5.88 6.13
N GLN A 71 -16.95 -6.29 5.59
CA GLN A 71 -16.41 -7.64 5.70
C GLN A 71 -15.48 -7.80 6.91
N ASP A 72 -15.75 -7.09 8.00
CA ASP A 72 -14.94 -7.08 9.23
C ASP A 72 -13.50 -6.60 8.99
N VAL A 73 -13.33 -5.67 8.06
CA VAL A 73 -12.06 -5.02 7.77
C VAL A 73 -12.03 -3.65 8.42
N ASP A 74 -10.94 -3.34 9.11
CA ASP A 74 -10.79 -2.08 9.83
C ASP A 74 -10.26 -0.94 8.94
N GLU A 75 -9.43 -1.27 7.94
CA GLU A 75 -8.83 -0.25 7.08
C GLU A 75 -8.34 -0.84 5.76
N VAL A 76 -8.19 0.04 4.75
CA VAL A 76 -7.66 -0.32 3.42
C VAL A 76 -6.47 0.56 3.12
N TYR A 77 -5.33 -0.06 2.81
CA TYR A 77 -4.08 0.62 2.49
C TYR A 77 -3.65 0.34 1.05
N CYS A 78 -3.11 1.38 0.41
CA CYS A 78 -2.47 1.30 -0.90
C CYS A 78 -0.97 1.56 -0.73
N LEU A 79 -0.14 0.58 -1.07
CA LEU A 79 1.30 0.67 -0.95
C LEU A 79 1.96 0.81 -2.32
N SER A 80 2.93 1.70 -2.41
CA SER A 80 3.77 1.82 -3.60
C SER A 80 5.19 2.22 -3.20
N VAL A 81 6.17 1.83 -4.02
CA VAL A 81 7.57 2.26 -3.86
C VAL A 81 7.69 3.65 -4.48
N ASN A 82 7.12 4.60 -3.75
CA ASN A 82 7.16 6.04 -4.05
C ASN A 82 7.26 6.77 -2.71
N ASP A 83 7.78 7.99 -2.75
CA ASP A 83 7.87 8.79 -1.52
C ASP A 83 6.50 9.38 -1.13
N SER A 84 6.43 9.94 0.06
CA SER A 84 5.19 10.50 0.61
C SER A 84 4.66 11.69 -0.20
N PHE A 85 5.53 12.53 -0.75
CA PHE A 85 5.08 13.67 -1.54
C PHE A 85 4.37 13.21 -2.80
N VAL A 86 4.93 12.21 -3.49
CA VAL A 86 4.34 11.64 -4.69
C VAL A 86 3.01 10.95 -4.35
N MET A 87 2.98 10.15 -3.30
CA MET A 87 1.76 9.44 -2.90
C MET A 87 0.64 10.40 -2.51
N ASN A 88 0.96 11.44 -1.74
CA ASN A 88 -0.03 12.44 -1.35
C ASN A 88 -0.58 13.20 -2.55
N ALA A 89 0.28 13.61 -3.49
CA ALA A 89 -0.14 14.29 -4.71
C ALA A 89 -1.02 13.40 -5.59
N TRP A 90 -0.66 12.12 -5.70
CA TRP A 90 -1.42 11.15 -6.50
C TRP A 90 -2.82 10.92 -5.92
N PHE A 91 -2.91 10.68 -4.61
CA PHE A 91 -4.18 10.49 -3.92
C PHE A 91 -5.07 11.73 -4.07
N SER A 92 -4.49 12.92 -3.88
CA SER A 92 -5.21 14.18 -4.04
C SER A 92 -5.73 14.37 -5.47
N SER A 93 -4.91 14.04 -6.47
CA SER A 93 -5.28 14.18 -7.89
C SER A 93 -6.46 13.29 -8.28
N LEU A 94 -6.63 12.16 -7.59
CA LEU A 94 -7.72 11.21 -7.85
C LEU A 94 -8.92 11.39 -6.91
N GLY A 95 -8.85 12.36 -5.99
CA GLY A 95 -9.93 12.61 -5.03
C GLY A 95 -10.14 11.47 -4.04
N ILE A 96 -9.07 10.76 -3.66
CA ILE A 96 -9.16 9.65 -2.71
C ILE A 96 -9.34 10.21 -1.30
N GLU A 97 -10.40 9.78 -0.63
CA GLU A 97 -10.74 10.26 0.71
C GLU A 97 -10.60 9.20 1.80
N ASN A 98 -10.78 7.93 1.47
CA ASN A 98 -10.90 6.84 2.44
C ASN A 98 -9.70 5.91 2.46
N VAL A 99 -9.27 5.40 1.31
CA VAL A 99 -8.07 4.54 1.21
C VAL A 99 -6.85 5.33 1.67
N LYS A 100 -5.98 4.70 2.46
CA LYS A 100 -4.80 5.34 3.03
C LYS A 100 -3.53 4.92 2.29
N PRO A 101 -2.60 5.85 2.04
CA PRO A 101 -1.35 5.51 1.37
C PRO A 101 -0.32 4.95 2.35
N ILE A 102 0.49 4.01 1.86
CA ILE A 102 1.77 3.64 2.49
C ILE A 102 2.85 3.97 1.47
N ALA A 103 3.66 4.97 1.78
CA ALA A 103 4.75 5.41 0.92
C ALA A 103 6.02 4.64 1.28
N ASP A 104 6.25 3.53 0.59
CA ASP A 104 7.42 2.67 0.81
C ASP A 104 8.59 3.15 -0.07
N GLY A 105 9.00 4.41 0.13
CA GLY A 105 9.96 5.09 -0.72
C GLY A 105 11.31 4.40 -0.81
N ASN A 106 11.75 3.76 0.28
CA ASN A 106 12.99 3.00 0.30
C ASN A 106 12.83 1.56 -0.19
N GLY A 107 11.60 1.11 -0.44
CA GLY A 107 11.33 -0.25 -0.86
C GLY A 107 11.57 -1.32 0.22
N HIS A 108 11.71 -0.92 1.47
CA HIS A 108 12.03 -1.85 2.56
C HIS A 108 10.91 -2.86 2.81
N PHE A 109 9.69 -2.39 2.93
CA PHE A 109 8.53 -3.27 3.13
C PHE A 109 8.37 -4.20 1.93
N THR A 110 8.41 -3.65 0.74
CA THR A 110 8.27 -4.39 -0.51
C THR A 110 9.34 -5.46 -0.66
N ARG A 111 10.59 -5.13 -0.33
CA ARG A 111 11.71 -6.08 -0.38
C ARG A 111 11.50 -7.23 0.62
N HIS A 112 11.13 -6.92 1.85
CA HIS A 112 10.94 -7.94 2.89
C HIS A 112 9.71 -8.80 2.63
N MET A 113 8.74 -8.30 1.86
CA MET A 113 7.62 -9.11 1.38
C MET A 113 7.99 -10.02 0.22
N GLY A 114 9.20 -9.86 -0.34
CA GLY A 114 9.60 -10.61 -1.53
C GLY A 114 8.94 -10.12 -2.82
N MET A 115 8.47 -8.87 -2.82
CA MET A 115 7.69 -8.30 -3.93
C MET A 115 8.41 -7.20 -4.70
N LEU A 116 9.68 -6.94 -4.36
CA LEU A 116 10.47 -5.92 -5.05
C LEU A 116 10.97 -6.47 -6.38
N VAL A 117 10.69 -5.76 -7.45
CA VAL A 117 11.08 -6.14 -8.81
C VAL A 117 11.79 -5.00 -9.52
N LYS A 118 12.64 -5.39 -10.47
CA LYS A 118 13.42 -4.47 -11.26
C LYS A 118 12.66 -4.14 -12.53
N LYS A 119 12.32 -2.86 -12.71
CA LYS A 119 11.56 -2.36 -13.86
C LYS A 119 12.45 -1.47 -14.76
N GLU A 120 13.66 -1.92 -15.02
CA GLU A 120 14.65 -1.16 -15.82
C GLU A 120 14.22 -0.93 -17.26
N ALA A 121 13.46 -1.85 -17.84
CA ALA A 121 13.03 -1.74 -19.24
C ALA A 121 12.18 -0.47 -19.50
N VAL A 122 11.57 0.08 -18.47
CA VAL A 122 10.75 1.30 -18.55
C VAL A 122 11.32 2.43 -17.68
N ASP A 123 12.57 2.29 -17.24
CA ASP A 123 13.26 3.28 -16.42
C ASP A 123 12.58 3.57 -15.07
N PHE A 124 11.90 2.58 -14.50
CA PHE A 124 11.23 2.74 -13.20
C PHE A 124 12.16 2.41 -12.02
N GLY A 125 13.27 1.72 -12.26
CA GLY A 125 14.12 1.22 -11.20
C GLY A 125 13.43 0.06 -10.47
N TYR A 126 13.52 0.05 -9.14
CA TYR A 126 12.88 -0.98 -8.32
C TYR A 126 11.48 -0.55 -7.92
N ARG A 127 10.52 -1.44 -8.10
CA ARG A 127 9.11 -1.19 -7.79
C ARG A 127 8.49 -2.43 -7.16
N SER A 128 7.27 -2.28 -6.63
CA SER A 128 6.50 -3.42 -6.13
C SER A 128 5.84 -4.17 -7.28
N GLN A 129 5.74 -5.49 -7.13
CA GLN A 129 4.76 -6.25 -7.89
C GLN A 129 3.35 -5.78 -7.51
N ARG A 130 2.38 -6.08 -8.38
CA ARG A 130 0.98 -5.83 -8.09
C ARG A 130 0.43 -7.02 -7.30
N TYR A 131 -0.01 -6.77 -6.08
CA TYR A 131 -0.61 -7.79 -5.24
C TYR A 131 -1.62 -7.18 -4.30
N SER A 132 -2.47 -8.03 -3.72
CA SER A 132 -3.39 -7.65 -2.67
C SER A 132 -3.37 -8.73 -1.59
N MET A 133 -3.59 -8.33 -0.35
CA MET A 133 -3.62 -9.27 0.75
C MET A 133 -4.57 -8.82 1.85
N VAL A 134 -5.05 -9.80 2.60
CA VAL A 134 -5.79 -9.59 3.84
C VAL A 134 -4.86 -9.93 4.98
N ILE A 135 -4.71 -8.99 5.90
CA ILE A 135 -3.83 -9.12 7.07
C ILE A 135 -4.69 -9.09 8.32
N ASP A 136 -4.54 -10.09 9.18
CA ASP A 136 -5.24 -10.13 10.46
C ASP A 136 -4.21 -10.19 11.60
N ASN A 137 -4.13 -9.12 12.37
CA ASN A 137 -3.17 -8.97 13.47
C ASN A 137 -1.73 -9.29 13.02
N GLY A 138 -1.32 -8.71 11.88
CA GLY A 138 0.02 -8.89 11.32
C GLY A 138 0.24 -10.19 10.57
N ARG A 139 -0.73 -11.09 10.54
CA ARG A 139 -0.63 -12.37 9.82
C ARG A 139 -1.35 -12.27 8.48
N VAL A 140 -0.68 -12.70 7.42
CA VAL A 140 -1.26 -12.72 6.08
C VAL A 140 -2.20 -13.93 5.96
N GLU A 141 -3.51 -13.66 5.91
CA GLU A 141 -4.51 -14.70 5.73
C GLU A 141 -4.63 -15.13 4.27
N MET A 142 -4.50 -14.16 3.36
CA MET A 142 -4.74 -14.37 1.96
C MET A 142 -3.88 -13.38 1.17
N ILE A 143 -3.28 -13.85 0.09
CA ILE A 143 -2.50 -13.00 -0.81
C ILE A 143 -2.73 -13.42 -2.26
N PHE A 144 -2.93 -12.44 -3.13
CA PHE A 144 -3.04 -12.61 -4.58
C PHE A 144 -1.96 -11.79 -5.23
N VAL A 145 -1.11 -12.44 -6.02
CA VAL A 145 -0.04 -11.77 -6.77
C VAL A 145 -0.37 -11.84 -8.24
N GLU A 146 -0.42 -10.68 -8.89
CA GLU A 146 -0.66 -10.60 -10.32
C GLU A 146 0.66 -10.74 -11.08
N ASP A 147 0.65 -11.51 -12.17
CA ASP A 147 1.82 -11.58 -13.06
C ASP A 147 1.87 -10.34 -13.92
N LEU A 148 2.87 -9.49 -13.67
CA LEU A 148 3.05 -8.22 -14.36
C LEU A 148 4.04 -8.27 -15.50
N SER A 149 4.34 -9.45 -16.04
CA SER A 149 5.24 -9.56 -17.20
C SER A 149 4.76 -8.70 -18.38
N TYR A 150 3.48 -8.41 -18.46
CA TYR A 150 2.84 -7.73 -19.58
C TYR A 150 2.23 -6.37 -19.25
N PHE A 151 2.14 -5.97 -17.98
CA PHE A 151 1.42 -4.77 -17.57
C PHE A 151 2.27 -3.90 -16.67
N ILE A 152 2.37 -2.65 -17.02
CA ILE A 152 3.08 -1.66 -16.24
C ILE A 152 2.16 -0.47 -15.94
#